data_4f415fef0b91dfe34793e9787ab00cd0
#
_entry.id   4f415fef0b91dfe34793e9787ab00cd0
#
_cell.length_a   1.000
_cell.length_b   1.000
_cell.length_c   1.000
_cell.angle_alpha   90.00
_cell.angle_beta   90.00
_cell.angle_gamma   90.00
#
_symmetry.space_group_name_H-M   'P 1'
#
loop_
_entity.id
_entity.type
_entity.pdbx_description
1 polymer ?
#
loop_
_entity_poly.entity_id
_entity_poly.type
_entity_poly.pdbx_seq_one_letter_code
_entity_poly.pdbx_strand_id
1 'polypeptide(L)'
;VAIEALAREIAAIRPLDGPAAHTFAYAASEMLNNAIDHSGGRGVVVTIAFESGGATAVTIADDGIGVFRRVAEEFGYATPQEAIVQLETGKLTSDPARHSGEGLFFTSKAVSRFRLESQGVAWVVDNVVGDSGIGTSDVRRGTRVSFSLVPGHVPRLQDVFAAFTDAQSLAFLRTQATIRLAAFGKTLVARSEAKRLVARLPAFTHVRLDFTGVDVVGQGFCDEVFRVFAGAHPGVTLEPVGMNEAVAFMVARAQAARPPGESTR
;
A
#
# COMPACT_ATOMS: atom_id res chain seq x y z
N VAL A 1 -19.30 -7.10 -18.01
CA VAL A 1 -19.73 -8.39 -18.67
C VAL A 1 -18.86 -9.55 -18.20
N ALA A 2 -17.52 -9.48 -18.25
CA ALA A 2 -16.67 -10.61 -17.84
C ALA A 2 -16.74 -10.91 -16.34
N ILE A 3 -16.73 -9.88 -15.49
CA ILE A 3 -16.75 -10.02 -14.03
C ILE A 3 -18.09 -10.52 -13.52
N GLU A 4 -19.20 -10.06 -14.09
CA GLU A 4 -20.54 -10.53 -13.75
C GLU A 4 -20.76 -11.99 -14.15
N ALA A 5 -20.19 -12.42 -15.28
CA ALA A 5 -20.20 -13.81 -15.71
C ALA A 5 -19.37 -14.67 -14.74
N LEU A 6 -18.18 -14.22 -14.36
CA LEU A 6 -17.32 -14.90 -13.41
C LEU A 6 -17.96 -15.01 -12.03
N ALA A 7 -18.60 -13.94 -11.53
CA ALA A 7 -19.31 -13.95 -10.25
C ALA A 7 -20.49 -14.94 -10.26
N ARG A 8 -21.20 -15.06 -11.39
CA ARG A 8 -22.31 -16.02 -11.56
C ARG A 8 -21.81 -17.47 -11.58
N GLU A 9 -20.70 -17.74 -12.26
CA GLU A 9 -20.11 -19.09 -12.27
C GLU A 9 -19.62 -19.52 -10.89
N ILE A 10 -19.00 -18.61 -10.14
CA ILE A 10 -18.58 -18.89 -8.76
C ILE A 10 -19.78 -19.16 -7.87
N ALA A 11 -20.81 -18.33 -7.94
CA ALA A 11 -22.03 -18.51 -7.15
C ALA A 11 -22.74 -19.84 -7.45
N ALA A 12 -22.61 -20.35 -8.69
CA ALA A 12 -23.15 -21.65 -9.07
C ALA A 12 -22.36 -22.84 -8.50
N ILE A 13 -21.04 -22.68 -8.30
CA ILE A 13 -20.17 -23.73 -7.77
C ILE A 13 -20.15 -23.68 -6.23
N ARG A 14 -20.05 -22.50 -5.67
CA ARG A 14 -20.01 -22.25 -4.24
C ARG A 14 -20.62 -20.88 -3.93
N PRO A 15 -21.83 -20.81 -3.34
CA PRO A 15 -22.43 -19.55 -2.95
C PRO A 15 -21.54 -18.86 -1.90
N LEU A 16 -21.17 -17.61 -2.16
CA LEU A 16 -20.58 -16.73 -1.18
C LEU A 16 -21.72 -16.09 -0.37
N ASP A 17 -21.50 -15.89 0.94
CA ASP A 17 -22.42 -15.09 1.74
C ASP A 17 -22.47 -13.62 1.26
N GLY A 18 -23.44 -12.83 1.71
CA GLY A 18 -23.65 -11.47 1.19
C GLY A 18 -22.41 -10.57 1.29
N PRO A 19 -21.72 -10.45 2.44
CA PRO A 19 -20.48 -9.69 2.54
C PRO A 19 -19.36 -10.22 1.65
N ALA A 20 -19.12 -11.52 1.63
CA ALA A 20 -18.09 -12.14 0.81
C ALA A 20 -18.36 -11.99 -0.69
N ALA A 21 -19.62 -12.07 -1.13
CA ALA A 21 -20.01 -11.86 -2.52
C ALA A 21 -19.72 -10.42 -2.97
N HIS A 22 -20.06 -9.41 -2.16
CA HIS A 22 -19.76 -8.00 -2.46
C HIS A 22 -18.26 -7.73 -2.50
N THR A 23 -17.51 -8.24 -1.53
CA THR A 23 -16.05 -8.08 -1.47
C THR A 23 -15.37 -8.80 -2.63
N PHE A 24 -15.85 -9.99 -3.02
CA PHE A 24 -15.38 -10.69 -4.20
C PHE A 24 -15.58 -9.85 -5.47
N ALA A 25 -16.79 -9.36 -5.70
CA ALA A 25 -17.12 -8.58 -6.89
C ALA A 25 -16.25 -7.32 -6.97
N TYR A 26 -16.09 -6.60 -5.86
CA TYR A 26 -15.24 -5.42 -5.77
C TYR A 26 -13.77 -5.76 -6.06
N ALA A 27 -13.18 -6.68 -5.29
CA ALA A 27 -11.77 -7.03 -5.40
C ALA A 27 -11.41 -7.58 -6.79
N ALA A 28 -12.24 -8.47 -7.34
CA ALA A 28 -12.04 -9.02 -8.68
C ALA A 28 -12.13 -7.94 -9.76
N SER A 29 -13.09 -7.00 -9.64
CA SER A 29 -13.24 -5.88 -10.56
C SER A 29 -12.02 -4.97 -10.55
N GLU A 30 -11.60 -4.52 -9.37
CA GLU A 30 -10.45 -3.63 -9.22
C GLU A 30 -9.17 -4.26 -9.76
N MET A 31 -8.90 -5.52 -9.40
CA MET A 31 -7.67 -6.19 -9.82
C MET A 31 -7.67 -6.54 -11.31
N LEU A 32 -8.82 -6.89 -11.88
CA LEU A 32 -8.94 -7.17 -13.32
C LEU A 32 -8.81 -5.88 -14.14
N ASN A 33 -9.45 -4.78 -13.71
CA ASN A 33 -9.30 -3.48 -14.35
C ASN A 33 -7.83 -3.01 -14.31
N ASN A 34 -7.16 -3.17 -13.17
CA ASN A 34 -5.73 -2.86 -13.08
C ASN A 34 -4.88 -3.66 -14.07
N ALA A 35 -5.16 -4.95 -14.24
CA ALA A 35 -4.46 -5.80 -15.20
C ALA A 35 -4.74 -5.36 -16.66
N ILE A 36 -5.97 -4.98 -17.00
CA ILE A 36 -6.36 -4.55 -18.34
C ILE A 36 -5.80 -3.16 -18.67
N ASP A 37 -5.99 -2.19 -17.77
CA ASP A 37 -5.73 -0.78 -18.04
C ASP A 37 -4.26 -0.39 -17.84
N HIS A 38 -3.57 -1.10 -16.94
CA HIS A 38 -2.24 -0.68 -16.47
C HIS A 38 -1.11 -1.66 -16.72
N SER A 39 -1.36 -2.92 -17.09
CA SER A 39 -0.26 -3.88 -17.26
C SER A 39 0.60 -3.60 -18.50
N GLY A 40 0.01 -3.11 -19.57
CA GLY A 40 0.65 -3.06 -20.89
C GLY A 40 0.95 -4.45 -21.46
N GLY A 41 0.34 -5.49 -20.90
CA GLY A 41 0.45 -6.88 -21.34
C GLY A 41 -0.49 -7.23 -22.49
N ARG A 42 -0.46 -8.50 -22.91
CA ARG A 42 -1.31 -9.05 -23.98
C ARG A 42 -2.39 -9.98 -23.45
N GLY A 43 -2.22 -10.50 -22.23
CA GLY A 43 -3.10 -11.48 -21.64
C GLY A 43 -3.23 -11.35 -20.15
N VAL A 44 -4.41 -11.75 -19.67
CA VAL A 44 -4.73 -11.86 -18.25
C VAL A 44 -5.28 -13.26 -18.00
N VAL A 45 -4.75 -13.95 -17.01
CA VAL A 45 -5.22 -15.25 -16.56
C VAL A 45 -5.87 -15.10 -15.20
N VAL A 46 -7.11 -15.57 -15.06
CA VAL A 46 -7.84 -15.61 -13.79
C VAL A 46 -7.98 -17.06 -13.34
N THR A 47 -7.56 -17.36 -12.14
CA THR A 47 -7.69 -18.68 -11.53
C THR A 47 -8.48 -18.56 -10.23
N ILE A 48 -9.44 -19.45 -10.03
CA ILE A 48 -10.23 -19.53 -8.81
C ILE A 48 -10.08 -20.92 -8.23
N ALA A 49 -9.78 -20.97 -6.96
CA ALA A 49 -9.64 -22.21 -6.21
C ALA A 49 -10.55 -22.19 -4.96
N PHE A 50 -11.13 -23.32 -4.68
CA PHE A 50 -11.93 -23.55 -3.48
C PHE A 50 -11.14 -24.41 -2.52
N GLU A 51 -10.76 -23.82 -1.39
CA GLU A 51 -9.92 -24.50 -0.40
C GLU A 51 -10.73 -25.32 0.60
N SER A 52 -10.07 -26.29 1.21
CA SER A 52 -10.61 -26.99 2.38
C SER A 52 -10.85 -25.98 3.50
N GLY A 53 -11.97 -26.07 4.20
CA GLY A 53 -12.34 -25.05 5.22
C GLY A 53 -13.19 -23.89 4.69
N GLY A 54 -13.53 -23.90 3.40
CA GLY A 54 -14.50 -22.98 2.83
C GLY A 54 -13.94 -21.71 2.25
N ALA A 55 -12.64 -21.48 2.30
CA ALA A 55 -12.04 -20.31 1.68
C ALA A 55 -12.11 -20.36 0.14
N THR A 56 -12.32 -19.20 -0.46
CA THR A 56 -12.25 -19.01 -1.91
C THR A 56 -11.01 -18.16 -2.22
N ALA A 57 -10.10 -18.71 -2.99
CA ALA A 57 -8.88 -18.04 -3.43
C ALA A 57 -8.99 -17.63 -4.91
N VAL A 58 -8.55 -16.41 -5.21
CA VAL A 58 -8.53 -15.85 -6.56
C VAL A 58 -7.11 -15.42 -6.88
N THR A 59 -6.67 -15.74 -8.09
CA THR A 59 -5.40 -15.25 -8.64
C THR A 59 -5.66 -14.62 -9.99
N ILE A 60 -5.17 -13.39 -10.19
CA ILE A 60 -5.20 -12.66 -11.44
C ILE A 60 -3.75 -12.36 -11.82
N ALA A 61 -3.33 -12.84 -12.97
CA ALA A 61 -1.95 -12.68 -13.46
C ALA A 61 -1.95 -12.08 -14.86
N ASP A 62 -1.12 -11.05 -15.08
CA ASP A 62 -0.85 -10.45 -16.38
C ASP A 62 0.60 -10.71 -16.82
N ASP A 63 0.86 -10.58 -18.12
CA ASP A 63 2.18 -10.72 -18.74
C ASP A 63 2.86 -9.38 -19.06
N GLY A 64 2.43 -8.29 -18.40
CA GLY A 64 2.86 -6.93 -18.68
C GLY A 64 4.20 -6.52 -18.10
N ILE A 65 4.35 -5.22 -17.83
CA ILE A 65 5.62 -4.64 -17.34
C ILE A 65 5.83 -4.86 -15.84
N GLY A 66 4.76 -5.17 -15.09
CA GLY A 66 4.77 -5.35 -13.65
C GLY A 66 4.46 -4.07 -12.85
N VAL A 67 3.59 -4.23 -11.85
CA VAL A 67 3.04 -3.11 -11.08
C VAL A 67 4.11 -2.28 -10.37
N PHE A 68 5.10 -2.93 -9.72
CA PHE A 68 6.11 -2.18 -8.96
C PHE A 68 7.04 -1.38 -9.87
N ARG A 69 7.37 -1.93 -11.06
CA ARG A 69 8.15 -1.21 -12.06
C ARG A 69 7.37 -0.01 -12.59
N ARG A 70 6.10 -0.19 -12.93
CA ARG A 70 5.26 0.90 -13.41
C ARG A 70 5.18 2.02 -12.38
N VAL A 71 4.88 1.69 -11.13
CA VAL A 71 4.83 2.66 -10.04
C VAL A 71 6.20 3.32 -9.82
N ALA A 72 7.29 2.55 -9.86
CA ALA A 72 8.62 3.10 -9.69
C ALA A 72 9.01 4.09 -10.81
N GLU A 73 8.76 3.73 -12.07
CA GLU A 73 9.05 4.59 -13.24
C GLU A 73 8.19 5.86 -13.21
N GLU A 74 6.91 5.75 -12.88
CA GLU A 74 5.97 6.86 -12.92
C GLU A 74 6.20 7.87 -11.79
N PHE A 75 6.55 7.38 -10.59
CA PHE A 75 6.71 8.23 -9.41
C PHE A 75 8.16 8.45 -8.98
N GLY A 76 9.13 7.93 -9.75
CA GLY A 76 10.56 8.14 -9.52
C GLY A 76 11.12 7.37 -8.32
N TYR A 77 10.55 6.20 -7.98
CA TYR A 77 11.10 5.35 -6.93
C TYR A 77 12.28 4.53 -7.43
N ALA A 78 13.25 4.28 -6.55
CA ALA A 78 14.48 3.58 -6.91
C ALA A 78 14.33 2.04 -6.87
N THR A 79 13.40 1.53 -6.07
CA THR A 79 13.23 0.10 -5.82
C THR A 79 11.76 -0.33 -5.81
N PRO A 80 11.45 -1.60 -6.10
CA PRO A 80 10.11 -2.15 -5.91
C PRO A 80 9.57 -2.03 -4.49
N GLN A 81 10.44 -2.08 -3.49
CA GLN A 81 10.08 -1.96 -2.08
C GLN A 81 9.57 -0.56 -1.76
N GLU A 82 10.20 0.49 -2.29
CA GLU A 82 9.70 1.87 -2.17
C GLU A 82 8.30 2.00 -2.78
N ALA A 83 8.07 1.38 -3.94
CA ALA A 83 6.76 1.37 -4.58
C ALA A 83 5.70 0.68 -3.69
N ILE A 84 6.03 -0.46 -3.06
CA ILE A 84 5.12 -1.16 -2.14
C ILE A 84 4.72 -0.27 -0.97
N VAL A 85 5.70 0.37 -0.31
CA VAL A 85 5.42 1.27 0.81
C VAL A 85 4.44 2.38 0.41
N GLN A 86 4.57 2.90 -0.81
CA GLN A 86 3.66 3.92 -1.30
C GLN A 86 2.26 3.36 -1.64
N LEU A 87 2.17 2.15 -2.19
CA LEU A 87 0.89 1.48 -2.42
C LEU A 87 0.14 1.21 -1.10
N GLU A 88 0.85 0.90 -0.02
CA GLU A 88 0.28 0.77 1.33
C GLU A 88 -0.34 2.06 1.85
N THR A 89 0.05 3.22 1.34
CA THR A 89 -0.54 4.52 1.75
C THR A 89 -1.90 4.80 1.12
N GLY A 90 -2.24 4.15 0.00
CA GLY A 90 -3.56 4.20 -0.61
C GLY A 90 -3.88 5.44 -1.47
N LYS A 91 -2.91 6.32 -1.72
CA LYS A 91 -3.11 7.54 -2.54
C LYS A 91 -2.16 7.58 -3.74
N LEU A 92 -2.18 6.52 -4.54
CA LEU A 92 -1.28 6.41 -5.67
C LEU A 92 -2.07 6.26 -6.98
N THR A 93 -2.22 7.35 -7.71
CA THR A 93 -2.74 7.34 -9.08
C THR A 93 -2.01 8.36 -9.94
N SER A 94 -1.74 7.98 -11.16
CA SER A 94 -1.20 8.83 -12.21
C SER A 94 -2.28 9.57 -13.00
N ASP A 95 -3.48 9.04 -12.99
CA ASP A 95 -4.64 9.62 -13.69
C ASP A 95 -5.81 9.80 -12.70
N PRO A 96 -5.80 10.90 -11.90
CA PRO A 96 -6.87 11.20 -10.95
C PRO A 96 -8.25 11.43 -11.61
N ALA A 97 -8.28 11.70 -12.92
CA ALA A 97 -9.52 11.92 -13.65
C ALA A 97 -10.25 10.62 -13.98
N ARG A 98 -9.51 9.49 -14.04
CA ARG A 98 -10.06 8.18 -14.40
C ARG A 98 -10.03 7.16 -13.26
N HIS A 99 -9.04 7.28 -12.37
CA HIS A 99 -8.78 6.31 -11.31
C HIS A 99 -8.50 7.03 -9.99
N SER A 100 -9.15 6.61 -8.91
CA SER A 100 -8.88 7.11 -7.56
C SER A 100 -7.49 6.69 -7.04
N GLY A 101 -6.89 5.64 -7.62
CA GLY A 101 -5.66 5.03 -7.15
C GLY A 101 -5.81 4.24 -5.84
N GLU A 102 -7.04 4.01 -5.42
CA GLU A 102 -7.39 3.43 -4.12
C GLU A 102 -7.71 1.93 -4.21
N GLY A 103 -7.95 1.40 -5.42
CA GLY A 103 -8.43 0.03 -5.64
C GLY A 103 -7.54 -1.04 -5.03
N LEU A 104 -6.21 -0.95 -5.21
CA LEU A 104 -5.24 -1.86 -4.58
C LEU A 104 -5.27 -1.75 -3.06
N PHE A 105 -5.32 -0.53 -2.53
CA PHE A 105 -5.38 -0.28 -1.10
C PHE A 105 -6.64 -0.89 -0.49
N PHE A 106 -7.82 -0.54 -0.98
CA PHE A 106 -9.08 -1.05 -0.43
C PHE A 106 -9.20 -2.55 -0.61
N THR A 107 -8.78 -3.12 -1.75
CA THR A 107 -8.74 -4.57 -1.93
C THR A 107 -7.88 -5.23 -0.87
N SER A 108 -6.67 -4.71 -0.60
CA SER A 108 -5.78 -5.26 0.42
C SER A 108 -6.38 -5.25 1.84
N LYS A 109 -7.34 -4.36 2.12
CA LYS A 109 -8.02 -4.24 3.43
C LYS A 109 -9.35 -5.00 3.50
N ALA A 110 -9.99 -5.22 2.36
CA ALA A 110 -11.32 -5.83 2.30
C ALA A 110 -11.29 -7.37 2.27
N VAL A 111 -10.19 -7.97 1.77
CA VAL A 111 -10.07 -9.43 1.66
C VAL A 111 -9.39 -10.02 2.91
N SER A 112 -9.58 -11.32 3.17
CA SER A 112 -8.96 -11.99 4.32
C SER A 112 -7.44 -12.06 4.20
N ARG A 113 -6.93 -12.39 3.00
CA ARG A 113 -5.51 -12.38 2.68
C ARG A 113 -5.29 -11.79 1.30
N PHE A 114 -4.24 -11.02 1.15
CA PHE A 114 -3.86 -10.36 -0.10
C PHE A 114 -2.38 -10.54 -0.37
N ARG A 115 -2.03 -10.80 -1.63
CA ARG A 115 -0.64 -10.92 -2.08
C ARG A 115 -0.49 -10.32 -3.47
N LEU A 116 0.38 -9.34 -3.61
CA LEU A 116 0.72 -8.66 -4.85
C LEU A 116 2.18 -8.94 -5.18
N GLU A 117 2.44 -9.52 -6.35
CA GLU A 117 3.75 -10.02 -6.73
C GLU A 117 4.16 -9.48 -8.09
N SER A 118 5.40 -9.01 -8.17
CA SER A 118 6.04 -8.56 -9.39
C SER A 118 7.54 -8.42 -9.18
N GLN A 119 8.35 -8.59 -10.22
CA GLN A 119 9.80 -8.32 -10.23
C GLN A 119 10.59 -9.01 -9.10
N GLY A 120 10.16 -10.19 -8.71
CA GLY A 120 10.81 -10.98 -7.65
C GLY A 120 10.47 -10.55 -6.22
N VAL A 121 9.55 -9.61 -6.05
CA VAL A 121 9.11 -9.09 -4.75
C VAL A 121 7.62 -9.34 -4.56
N ALA A 122 7.20 -9.53 -3.32
CA ALA A 122 5.80 -9.68 -2.94
C ALA A 122 5.44 -8.71 -1.81
N TRP A 123 4.29 -8.05 -1.95
CA TRP A 123 3.61 -7.40 -0.84
C TRP A 123 2.50 -8.32 -0.33
N VAL A 124 2.54 -8.63 0.96
CA VAL A 124 1.62 -9.56 1.61
C VAL A 124 0.86 -8.87 2.72
N VAL A 125 -0.45 -9.06 2.76
CA VAL A 125 -1.31 -8.60 3.87
C VAL A 125 -2.16 -9.78 4.32
N ASP A 126 -2.12 -10.11 5.61
CA ASP A 126 -2.98 -11.09 6.24
C ASP A 126 -3.89 -10.39 7.27
N ASN A 127 -5.12 -10.10 6.87
CA ASN A 127 -6.10 -9.43 7.72
C ASN A 127 -6.71 -10.37 8.77
N VAL A 128 -6.51 -11.70 8.66
CA VAL A 128 -6.97 -12.66 9.66
C VAL A 128 -6.15 -12.54 10.94
N VAL A 129 -4.84 -12.34 10.80
CA VAL A 129 -3.91 -12.17 11.93
C VAL A 129 -3.48 -10.73 12.16
N GLY A 130 -3.85 -9.81 11.25
CA GLY A 130 -3.52 -8.39 11.35
C GLY A 130 -2.06 -8.07 11.04
N ASP A 131 -1.42 -8.82 10.13
CA ASP A 131 -0.01 -8.66 9.76
C ASP A 131 0.16 -8.28 8.29
N SER A 132 1.28 -7.62 7.97
CA SER A 132 1.66 -7.34 6.59
C SER A 132 3.17 -7.26 6.45
N GLY A 133 3.68 -7.58 5.25
CA GLY A 133 5.12 -7.59 5.02
C GLY A 133 5.52 -7.58 3.55
N ILE A 134 6.83 -7.46 3.35
CA ILE A 134 7.46 -7.57 2.04
C ILE A 134 8.26 -8.88 2.02
N GLY A 135 8.03 -9.70 1.00
CA GLY A 135 8.68 -10.99 0.80
C GLY A 135 9.27 -11.13 -0.59
N THR A 136 9.75 -12.32 -0.88
CA THR A 136 10.24 -12.69 -2.21
C THR A 136 9.13 -13.32 -3.05
N SER A 137 9.29 -13.28 -4.39
CA SER A 137 8.39 -13.88 -5.36
C SER A 137 9.16 -14.55 -6.50
N ASP A 138 8.55 -15.52 -7.14
CA ASP A 138 8.99 -16.14 -8.40
C ASP A 138 8.57 -15.33 -9.63
N VAL A 139 7.61 -14.40 -9.51
CA VAL A 139 7.12 -13.54 -10.59
C VAL A 139 8.20 -12.53 -11.00
N ARG A 140 8.83 -12.76 -12.16
CA ARG A 140 9.88 -11.90 -12.70
C ARG A 140 9.36 -10.87 -13.71
N ARG A 141 8.25 -11.19 -14.38
CA ARG A 141 7.59 -10.33 -15.38
C ARG A 141 6.09 -10.30 -15.12
N GLY A 142 5.45 -9.18 -15.46
CA GLY A 142 4.03 -8.97 -15.21
C GLY A 142 3.72 -8.81 -13.73
N THR A 143 2.45 -8.90 -13.42
CA THR A 143 1.91 -8.83 -12.05
C THR A 143 1.08 -10.07 -11.77
N ARG A 144 1.20 -10.61 -10.57
CA ARG A 144 0.30 -11.62 -10.02
C ARG A 144 -0.32 -11.08 -8.74
N VAL A 145 -1.64 -10.94 -8.74
CA VAL A 145 -2.43 -10.62 -7.54
C VAL A 145 -3.14 -11.86 -7.10
N SER A 146 -3.00 -12.22 -5.84
CA SER A 146 -3.78 -13.30 -5.22
C SER A 146 -4.50 -12.77 -3.99
N PHE A 147 -5.76 -13.13 -3.82
CA PHE A 147 -6.50 -12.84 -2.61
C PHE A 147 -7.39 -14.01 -2.21
N SER A 148 -7.70 -14.11 -0.93
CA SER A 148 -8.62 -15.14 -0.43
C SER A 148 -9.70 -14.54 0.47
N LEU A 149 -10.86 -15.16 0.43
CA LEU A 149 -12.02 -14.88 1.25
C LEU A 149 -12.22 -16.07 2.18
N VAL A 150 -11.87 -15.90 3.45
CA VAL A 150 -12.00 -16.93 4.49
C VAL A 150 -13.34 -16.71 5.21
N PRO A 151 -14.23 -17.71 5.31
CA PRO A 151 -15.51 -17.57 5.99
C PRO A 151 -15.35 -17.00 7.41
N GLY A 152 -16.17 -16.03 7.78
CA GLY A 152 -16.11 -15.36 9.07
C GLY A 152 -15.00 -14.28 9.21
N HIS A 153 -14.13 -14.12 8.19
CA HIS A 153 -13.02 -13.15 8.22
C HIS A 153 -13.10 -12.16 7.04
N VAL A 154 -14.25 -12.00 6.43
CA VAL A 154 -14.47 -10.99 5.39
C VAL A 154 -15.26 -9.84 5.99
N PRO A 155 -14.70 -8.65 6.15
CA PRO A 155 -15.43 -7.50 6.67
C PRO A 155 -16.50 -7.04 5.66
N ARG A 156 -17.48 -6.29 6.12
CA ARG A 156 -18.39 -5.61 5.21
C ARG A 156 -17.61 -4.53 4.45
N LEU A 157 -17.75 -4.51 3.15
CA LEU A 157 -17.02 -3.57 2.30
C LEU A 157 -17.28 -2.10 2.71
N GLN A 158 -18.51 -1.76 3.07
CA GLN A 158 -18.85 -0.42 3.56
C GLN A 158 -18.13 -0.04 4.86
N ASP A 159 -17.87 -0.99 5.76
CA ASP A 159 -17.14 -0.72 7.01
C ASP A 159 -15.67 -0.46 6.71
N VAL A 160 -15.11 -1.20 5.73
CA VAL A 160 -13.75 -0.95 5.23
C VAL A 160 -13.64 0.45 4.62
N PHE A 161 -14.58 0.84 3.76
CA PHE A 161 -14.58 2.21 3.21
C PHE A 161 -14.75 3.27 4.30
N ALA A 162 -15.71 3.11 5.20
CA ALA A 162 -15.96 4.05 6.29
C ALA A 162 -14.75 4.26 7.21
N ALA A 163 -13.91 3.25 7.39
CA ALA A 163 -12.69 3.36 8.19
C ALA A 163 -11.62 4.28 7.56
N PHE A 164 -11.73 4.58 6.26
CA PHE A 164 -10.72 5.33 5.51
C PHE A 164 -11.29 6.49 4.70
N THR A 165 -12.59 6.79 4.78
CA THR A 165 -13.24 7.90 4.06
C THR A 165 -13.95 8.82 5.02
N ASP A 166 -14.06 10.09 4.64
CA ASP A 166 -14.85 11.09 5.39
C ASP A 166 -16.35 10.80 5.25
N ALA A 167 -17.06 10.83 6.37
CA ALA A 167 -18.48 10.49 6.42
C ALA A 167 -19.37 11.49 5.63
N GLN A 168 -18.92 12.73 5.39
CA GLN A 168 -19.70 13.76 4.73
C GLN A 168 -19.34 13.94 3.26
N SER A 169 -18.04 13.94 2.92
CA SER A 169 -17.56 14.19 1.56
C SER A 169 -17.35 12.91 0.77
N LEU A 170 -17.36 11.72 1.42
CA LEU A 170 -16.94 10.43 0.87
C LEU A 170 -15.52 10.46 0.28
N ALA A 171 -14.76 11.51 0.55
CA ALA A 171 -13.38 11.63 0.13
C ALA A 171 -12.50 10.69 0.97
N PHE A 172 -11.53 10.07 0.33
CA PHE A 172 -10.55 9.23 1.02
C PHE A 172 -9.73 10.09 2.00
N LEU A 173 -10.06 9.96 3.27
CA LEU A 173 -9.36 10.62 4.39
C LEU A 173 -8.49 9.64 5.12
N ARG A 174 -7.44 9.14 4.48
CA ARG A 174 -6.35 8.58 5.27
C ARG A 174 -5.55 9.75 5.84
N THR A 175 -5.92 10.16 7.03
CA THR A 175 -5.19 11.18 7.80
C THR A 175 -3.90 10.63 8.38
N GLN A 176 -3.75 9.30 8.43
CA GLN A 176 -2.61 8.61 9.04
C GLN A 176 -1.96 7.64 8.05
N ALA A 177 -0.63 7.59 8.04
CA ALA A 177 0.16 6.61 7.32
C ALA A 177 1.23 6.02 8.23
N THR A 178 1.54 4.73 8.06
CA THR A 178 2.72 4.10 8.65
C THR A 178 3.68 3.73 7.54
N ILE A 179 4.92 4.19 7.63
CA ILE A 179 5.97 3.93 6.64
C ILE A 179 7.08 3.13 7.28
N ARG A 180 7.29 1.91 6.79
CA ARG A 180 8.39 1.04 7.24
C ARG A 180 9.67 1.43 6.51
N LEU A 181 10.57 2.12 7.20
CA LEU A 181 11.78 2.67 6.62
C LEU A 181 12.80 1.60 6.20
N ALA A 182 12.78 0.42 6.82
CA ALA A 182 13.61 -0.71 6.41
C ALA A 182 13.37 -1.18 4.96
N ALA A 183 12.21 -0.85 4.37
CA ALA A 183 11.94 -1.08 2.95
C ALA A 183 12.83 -0.24 2.02
N PHE A 184 13.30 0.92 2.49
CA PHE A 184 14.23 1.79 1.76
C PHE A 184 15.70 1.38 1.98
N GLY A 185 15.98 0.56 2.98
CA GLY A 185 17.31 0.06 3.32
C GLY A 185 17.59 0.07 4.82
N LYS A 186 18.62 -0.68 5.22
CA LYS A 186 19.08 -0.67 6.62
C LYS A 186 19.93 0.57 6.97
N THR A 187 20.43 1.28 5.97
CA THR A 187 21.26 2.48 6.11
C THR A 187 20.67 3.58 5.25
N LEU A 188 20.16 4.63 5.88
CA LEU A 188 19.47 5.75 5.23
C LEU A 188 20.27 7.03 5.47
N VAL A 189 21.19 7.37 4.56
CA VAL A 189 22.12 8.49 4.75
C VAL A 189 21.91 9.65 3.77
N ALA A 190 21.37 9.37 2.58
CA ALA A 190 21.29 10.34 1.51
C ALA A 190 20.07 11.26 1.66
N ARG A 191 20.28 12.56 1.44
CA ARG A 191 19.20 13.56 1.38
C ARG A 191 18.19 13.24 0.25
N SER A 192 18.64 12.66 -0.86
CA SER A 192 17.79 12.27 -1.99
C SER A 192 16.82 11.15 -1.62
N GLU A 193 17.22 10.20 -0.75
CA GLU A 193 16.32 9.16 -0.21
C GLU A 193 15.22 9.79 0.64
N ALA A 194 15.60 10.71 1.52
CA ALA A 194 14.65 11.46 2.34
C ALA A 194 13.66 12.25 1.48
N LYS A 195 14.10 12.95 0.43
CA LYS A 195 13.22 13.70 -0.48
C LYS A 195 12.20 12.80 -1.16
N ARG A 196 12.60 11.60 -1.63
CA ARG A 196 11.64 10.64 -2.22
C ARG A 196 10.64 10.15 -1.19
N LEU A 197 11.09 9.87 0.03
CA LEU A 197 10.23 9.47 1.14
C LEU A 197 9.16 10.53 1.43
N VAL A 198 9.57 11.78 1.64
CA VAL A 198 8.67 12.84 2.09
C VAL A 198 7.79 13.44 0.99
N ALA A 199 8.07 13.17 -0.28
CA ALA A 199 7.38 13.82 -1.42
C ALA A 199 5.85 13.69 -1.39
N ARG A 200 5.33 12.63 -0.77
CA ARG A 200 3.88 12.37 -0.68
C ARG A 200 3.29 12.51 0.71
N LEU A 201 4.10 12.80 1.70
CA LEU A 201 3.64 12.96 3.08
C LEU A 201 2.72 14.18 3.29
N PRO A 202 2.76 15.26 2.48
CA PRO A 202 1.79 16.37 2.61
C PRO A 202 0.32 15.94 2.46
N ALA A 203 0.05 14.76 1.88
CA ALA A 203 -1.31 14.21 1.78
C ALA A 203 -1.87 13.68 3.11
N PHE A 204 -1.06 13.61 4.18
CA PHE A 204 -1.43 13.06 5.48
C PHE A 204 -1.31 14.13 6.57
N THR A 205 -2.05 13.97 7.67
CA THR A 205 -1.93 14.82 8.87
C THR A 205 -1.04 14.18 9.93
N HIS A 206 -0.95 12.84 9.94
CA HIS A 206 -0.11 12.09 10.86
C HIS A 206 0.63 10.97 10.13
N VAL A 207 1.95 10.93 10.27
CA VAL A 207 2.80 9.91 9.63
C VAL A 207 3.68 9.24 10.68
N ARG A 208 3.47 7.94 10.84
CA ARG A 208 4.31 7.08 11.67
C ARG A 208 5.47 6.56 10.83
N LEU A 209 6.69 6.94 11.20
CA LEU A 209 7.93 6.51 10.56
C LEU A 209 8.55 5.38 11.39
N ASP A 210 8.37 4.14 10.93
CA ASP A 210 8.85 2.95 11.63
C ASP A 210 10.30 2.62 11.20
N PHE A 211 11.23 2.79 12.13
CA PHE A 211 12.66 2.52 11.97
C PHE A 211 13.04 1.09 12.34
N THR A 212 12.10 0.22 12.69
CA THR A 212 12.41 -1.19 12.98
C THR A 212 13.18 -1.82 11.82
N GLY A 213 14.38 -2.35 12.10
CA GLY A 213 15.27 -2.92 11.10
C GLY A 213 16.15 -1.92 10.33
N VAL A 214 16.13 -0.63 10.70
CA VAL A 214 17.09 0.38 10.24
C VAL A 214 18.25 0.44 11.22
N ASP A 215 19.47 0.21 10.74
CA ASP A 215 20.66 0.18 11.58
C ASP A 215 21.26 1.59 11.77
N VAL A 216 21.30 2.38 10.68
CA VAL A 216 21.97 3.70 10.65
C VAL A 216 21.16 4.70 9.83
N VAL A 217 21.10 5.95 10.35
CA VAL A 217 20.62 7.11 9.61
C VAL A 217 21.68 8.21 9.56
N GLY A 218 21.77 8.89 8.43
CA GLY A 218 22.71 10.01 8.25
C GLY A 218 22.09 11.36 8.58
N GLN A 219 22.95 12.36 8.88
CA GLN A 219 22.52 13.72 9.14
C GLN A 219 21.69 14.30 8.00
N GLY A 220 22.09 14.06 6.73
CA GLY A 220 21.38 14.59 5.55
C GLY A 220 19.96 14.04 5.42
N PHE A 221 19.75 12.75 5.76
CA PHE A 221 18.43 12.12 5.78
C PHE A 221 17.56 12.71 6.89
N CYS A 222 18.06 12.71 8.13
CA CYS A 222 17.30 13.23 9.29
C CYS A 222 16.97 14.72 9.17
N ASP A 223 17.92 15.51 8.69
CA ASP A 223 17.74 16.95 8.46
C ASP A 223 16.62 17.23 7.44
N GLU A 224 16.60 16.49 6.32
CA GLU A 224 15.58 16.64 5.31
C GLU A 224 14.18 16.27 5.81
N VAL A 225 14.05 15.16 6.57
CA VAL A 225 12.77 14.67 7.08
C VAL A 225 12.27 15.54 8.25
N PHE A 226 13.09 15.69 9.31
CA PHE A 226 12.60 16.22 10.59
C PHE A 226 12.79 17.73 10.76
N ARG A 227 13.62 18.37 9.93
CA ARG A 227 13.78 19.83 9.94
C ARG A 227 13.18 20.47 8.69
N VAL A 228 13.65 20.10 7.48
CA VAL A 228 13.27 20.77 6.24
C VAL A 228 11.78 20.48 5.90
N PHE A 229 11.43 19.20 5.77
CA PHE A 229 10.06 18.81 5.45
C PHE A 229 9.09 19.17 6.56
N ALA A 230 9.39 18.84 7.81
CA ALA A 230 8.52 19.15 8.95
C ALA A 230 8.34 20.67 9.16
N GLY A 231 9.33 21.49 8.79
CA GLY A 231 9.21 22.94 8.80
C GLY A 231 8.31 23.49 7.70
N ALA A 232 8.43 22.90 6.48
CA ALA A 232 7.62 23.31 5.35
C ALA A 232 6.15 22.82 5.41
N HIS A 233 5.86 21.79 6.23
CA HIS A 233 4.54 21.17 6.34
C HIS A 233 4.08 21.05 7.80
N PRO A 234 3.78 22.16 8.48
CA PRO A 234 3.43 22.16 9.91
C PRO A 234 2.14 21.40 10.23
N GLY A 235 1.28 21.16 9.23
CA GLY A 235 0.07 20.36 9.35
C GLY A 235 0.31 18.84 9.35
N VAL A 236 1.56 18.39 9.12
CA VAL A 236 1.92 16.97 9.11
C VAL A 236 2.70 16.65 10.39
N THR A 237 2.12 15.81 11.24
CA THR A 237 2.80 15.29 12.43
C THR A 237 3.61 14.06 12.07
N LEU A 238 4.93 14.06 12.34
CA LEU A 238 5.81 12.92 12.15
C LEU A 238 6.05 12.22 13.49
N GLU A 239 5.69 10.95 13.59
CA GLU A 239 5.90 10.08 14.76
C GLU A 239 6.97 9.03 14.46
N PRO A 240 8.26 9.23 14.86
CA PRO A 240 9.30 8.21 14.72
C PRO A 240 9.14 7.13 15.78
N VAL A 241 9.14 5.85 15.37
CA VAL A 241 9.02 4.67 16.24
C VAL A 241 10.06 3.60 15.86
N GLY A 242 10.28 2.62 16.74
CA GLY A 242 11.16 1.46 16.46
C GLY A 242 12.64 1.82 16.27
N MET A 243 13.10 2.93 16.84
CA MET A 243 14.47 3.43 16.71
C MET A 243 15.42 2.70 17.67
N ASN A 244 16.63 2.35 17.19
CA ASN A 244 17.77 2.04 18.04
C ASN A 244 18.40 3.35 18.58
N GLU A 245 19.36 3.25 19.50
CA GLU A 245 20.00 4.42 20.14
C GLU A 245 20.66 5.38 19.14
N ALA A 246 21.36 4.85 18.12
CA ALA A 246 22.05 5.65 17.12
C ALA A 246 21.04 6.43 16.24
N VAL A 247 19.96 5.78 15.83
CA VAL A 247 18.88 6.40 15.06
C VAL A 247 18.17 7.45 15.91
N ALA A 248 17.81 7.14 17.16
CA ALA A 248 17.13 8.06 18.07
C ALA A 248 17.96 9.34 18.33
N PHE A 249 19.27 9.19 18.51
CA PHE A 249 20.19 10.33 18.67
C PHE A 249 20.15 11.26 17.45
N MET A 250 20.23 10.70 16.23
CA MET A 250 20.25 11.49 15.00
C MET A 250 18.91 12.19 14.72
N VAL A 251 17.80 11.51 15.01
CA VAL A 251 16.44 12.08 14.90
C VAL A 251 16.27 13.21 15.89
N ALA A 252 16.61 13.01 17.18
CA ALA A 252 16.50 14.04 18.20
C ALA A 252 17.35 15.28 17.86
N ARG A 253 18.58 15.08 17.34
CA ARG A 253 19.45 16.17 16.89
C ARG A 253 18.82 16.99 15.76
N ALA A 254 18.20 16.35 14.78
CA ALA A 254 17.53 17.03 13.67
C ALA A 254 16.28 17.81 14.12
N GLN A 255 15.51 17.24 15.07
CA GLN A 255 14.36 17.90 15.67
C GLN A 255 14.76 19.13 16.52
N ALA A 256 15.85 19.04 17.29
CA ALA A 256 16.36 20.15 18.08
C ALA A 256 16.89 21.32 17.23
N ALA A 257 17.38 21.04 16.01
CA ALA A 257 17.84 22.04 15.05
C ALA A 257 16.70 22.76 14.29
N ARG A 258 15.44 22.40 14.55
CA ARG A 258 14.28 23.08 13.98
C ARG A 258 14.08 24.41 14.74
N PRO A 259 14.01 25.58 14.04
CA PRO A 259 13.69 26.83 14.71
C PRO A 259 12.32 26.70 15.41
N PRO A 260 12.14 27.27 16.61
CA PRO A 260 10.83 27.28 17.25
C PRO A 260 9.82 27.90 16.29
N GLY A 261 8.76 27.16 15.97
CA GLY A 261 7.72 27.63 15.07
C GLY A 261 7.14 28.94 15.62
N GLU A 262 7.04 29.97 14.78
CA GLU A 262 6.24 31.15 15.11
C GLU A 262 4.83 30.65 15.43
N SER A 263 4.48 30.72 16.70
CA SER A 263 3.11 30.57 17.15
C SER A 263 2.30 31.67 16.46
N THR A 264 1.54 31.29 15.47
CA THR A 264 0.56 32.19 14.83
C THR A 264 -0.35 32.74 15.93
N ARG A 265 -0.26 34.05 16.17
CA ARG A 265 -1.21 34.82 16.93
C ARG A 265 -2.54 34.90 16.18
#